data_982d81f82f1d3c8e309337b40e7cddeb
#
_entry.id   982d81f82f1d3c8e309337b40e7cddeb
#
_cell.length_a   1.000
_cell.length_b   1.000
_cell.length_c   1.000
_cell.angle_alpha   90.00
_cell.angle_beta   90.00
_cell.angle_gamma   90.00
#
_symmetry.space_group_name_H-M   'P 1'
#
loop_
_entity.id
_entity.type
_entity.pdbx_description
1 polymer ?
#
loop_
_entity_poly.entity_id
_entity_poly.type
_entity_poly.pdbx_seq_one_letter_code
_entity_poly.pdbx_strand_id
1 'polypeptide(L)'
;MKQSSMSSSSAVPANRMPMVARSLPATAASSQSMIRSAMSAPYLEREEERALAIRWKELKDQEALHRITSAHMRLVISMAGRFRKFKLPMNDLIQEGYVGLLEAAARFDPEREVRFSTYASWWIRASMQDYILRNWSIVRGGTSSAQKA
;
A
#
# COMPACT_ATOMS: atom_id res chain seq x y z
N MET A 1 -34.65 -1.27 27.50
CA MET A 1 -34.18 -1.20 27.16
C MET A 1 -33.32 -0.98 26.69
N LYS A 2 -32.67 -0.91 26.41
CA LYS A 2 -31.97 -0.77 26.09
C LYS A 2 -31.12 -0.59 25.67
N GLN A 3 -30.56 -0.53 25.31
CA GLN A 3 -29.89 -0.31 24.95
C GLN A 3 -28.95 -0.45 24.58
N SER A 4 -28.49 -0.52 24.64
CA SER A 4 -27.62 -0.90 24.44
C SER A 4 -26.93 -0.85 23.41
N SER A 5 -27.01 -0.81 22.78
CA SER A 5 -26.52 -0.72 21.79
C SER A 5 -25.37 -0.09 21.47
N MET A 6 -25.27 0.84 21.64
CA MET A 6 -24.28 1.62 21.36
C MET A 6 -22.95 1.19 21.40
N SER A 7 -22.64 0.49 22.07
CA SER A 7 -21.34 0.11 22.28
C SER A 7 -20.60 -0.32 21.09
N SER A 8 -21.27 -0.82 20.20
CA SER A 8 -20.61 -1.39 19.08
C SER A 8 -19.75 -0.40 18.34
N SER A 9 -20.21 0.76 18.25
CA SER A 9 -19.49 1.68 17.44
C SER A 9 -18.08 1.90 17.91
N SER A 10 -17.91 1.87 19.15
CA SER A 10 -16.60 2.15 19.64
C SER A 10 -15.59 1.16 19.14
N ALA A 11 -15.99 -0.01 18.91
CA ALA A 11 -15.05 -1.00 18.48
C ALA A 11 -14.43 -0.64 17.15
N VAL A 12 -15.19 -0.02 16.32
CA VAL A 12 -14.70 0.30 15.01
C VAL A 12 -13.49 1.17 14.99
N PRO A 13 -13.52 2.28 15.64
CA PRO A 13 -12.34 3.13 15.64
C PRO A 13 -11.14 2.44 16.24
N ALA A 14 -11.39 1.67 17.22
CA ALA A 14 -10.31 0.98 17.85
C ALA A 14 -9.60 0.07 16.88
N ASN A 15 -10.33 -0.51 16.01
CA ASN A 15 -9.74 -1.37 15.05
C ASN A 15 -8.69 -0.72 14.22
N ARG A 16 -8.98 0.43 13.76
CA ARG A 16 -8.04 1.07 12.91
C ARG A 16 -6.77 1.42 13.60
N MET A 17 -6.89 1.92 14.78
CA MET A 17 -5.73 2.33 15.47
C MET A 17 -4.78 1.21 15.75
N PRO A 18 -5.25 0.11 16.22
CA PRO A 18 -4.36 -0.99 16.52
C PRO A 18 -3.56 -1.43 15.33
N MET A 19 -4.15 -1.34 14.18
CA MET A 19 -3.44 -1.75 13.02
C MET A 19 -2.19 -0.94 12.83
N VAL A 20 -2.32 0.31 12.95
CA VAL A 20 -1.20 1.18 12.78
C VAL A 20 -0.16 0.89 13.82
N ALA A 21 -0.60 0.77 15.04
CA ALA A 21 0.33 0.53 16.08
C ALA A 21 1.10 -0.74 15.87
N ARG A 22 0.43 -1.72 15.39
CA ARG A 22 1.07 -3.00 15.22
C ARG A 22 2.17 -2.97 14.20
N SER A 23 2.06 -2.11 13.23
CA SER A 23 3.08 -2.10 12.22
C SER A 23 4.38 -1.54 12.76
N LEU A 24 4.31 -0.78 13.80
CA LEU A 24 5.49 -0.17 14.33
C LEU A 24 6.52 -1.12 14.85
N PRO A 25 6.13 -2.06 15.66
CA PRO A 25 7.13 -2.94 16.24
C PRO A 25 7.67 -3.95 15.26
N ALA A 26 7.46 -3.75 14.03
CA ALA A 26 7.96 -4.69 13.07
C ALA A 26 9.45 -4.84 13.23
N THR A 27 9.88 -6.04 13.44
CA THR A 27 11.28 -6.32 13.57
C THR A 27 11.78 -6.83 12.25
N ALA A 28 13.06 -7.06 12.18
CA ALA A 28 13.65 -7.61 10.97
C ALA A 28 12.98 -8.93 10.61
N ALA A 29 12.69 -9.74 11.61
CA ALA A 29 12.06 -11.03 11.36
C ALA A 29 10.67 -10.85 10.78
N SER A 30 9.94 -9.89 11.30
CA SER A 30 8.60 -9.60 10.83
C SER A 30 8.65 -9.11 9.40
N SER A 31 9.60 -8.24 9.10
CA SER A 31 9.75 -7.71 7.77
C SER A 31 10.10 -8.80 6.78
N GLN A 32 10.98 -9.69 7.18
CA GLN A 32 11.38 -10.77 6.31
C GLN A 32 10.22 -11.71 6.05
N SER A 33 9.42 -11.94 7.06
CA SER A 33 8.26 -12.80 6.92
C SER A 33 7.29 -12.21 5.92
N MET A 34 7.06 -10.92 6.02
CA MET A 34 6.18 -10.23 5.11
C MET A 34 6.71 -10.30 3.68
N ILE A 35 7.99 -10.07 3.51
CA ILE A 35 8.59 -10.12 2.20
C ILE A 35 8.48 -11.51 1.62
N ARG A 36 8.75 -12.52 2.42
CA ARG A 36 8.68 -13.89 1.96
C ARG A 36 7.27 -14.23 1.51
N SER A 37 6.31 -13.82 2.29
CA SER A 37 4.93 -14.07 1.97
C SER A 37 4.53 -13.37 0.67
N ALA A 38 4.99 -12.14 0.51
CA ALA A 38 4.68 -11.39 -0.68
C ALA A 38 5.30 -12.03 -1.92
N MET A 39 6.53 -12.51 -1.77
CA MET A 39 7.21 -13.09 -2.92
C MET A 39 6.67 -14.44 -3.30
N SER A 40 5.98 -15.10 -2.40
CA SER A 40 5.42 -16.42 -2.68
C SER A 40 3.97 -16.34 -3.12
N ALA A 41 3.37 -15.17 -3.11
CA ALA A 41 1.98 -15.06 -3.52
C ALA A 41 1.85 -15.45 -5.00
N PRO A 42 0.78 -16.12 -5.37
CA PRO A 42 0.62 -16.54 -6.76
C PRO A 42 0.43 -15.35 -7.69
N TYR A 43 0.95 -15.48 -8.88
CA TYR A 43 0.67 -14.50 -9.91
C TYR A 43 -0.76 -14.65 -10.35
N LEU A 44 -1.32 -13.56 -10.86
CA LEU A 44 -2.66 -13.59 -11.39
C LEU A 44 -2.61 -13.60 -12.91
N GLU A 45 -3.38 -14.49 -13.51
CA GLU A 45 -3.54 -14.49 -14.94
C GLU A 45 -4.44 -13.32 -15.32
N ARG A 46 -4.35 -12.93 -16.58
CA ARG A 46 -5.09 -11.76 -17.04
C ARG A 46 -6.58 -11.87 -16.76
N GLU A 47 -7.15 -13.02 -17.04
CA GLU A 47 -8.58 -13.19 -16.85
C GLU A 47 -8.96 -13.17 -15.39
N GLU A 48 -8.16 -13.79 -14.57
CA GLU A 48 -8.42 -13.81 -13.15
C GLU A 48 -8.29 -12.42 -12.55
N GLU A 49 -7.25 -11.71 -12.99
CA GLU A 49 -7.04 -10.34 -12.52
C GLU A 49 -8.25 -9.48 -12.88
N ARG A 50 -8.73 -9.63 -14.11
CA ARG A 50 -9.86 -8.84 -14.54
C ARG A 50 -11.11 -9.16 -13.74
N ALA A 51 -11.35 -10.44 -13.50
CA ALA A 51 -12.51 -10.84 -12.73
C ALA A 51 -12.46 -10.29 -11.32
N LEU A 52 -11.29 -10.33 -10.70
CA LEU A 52 -11.14 -9.80 -9.35
C LEU A 52 -11.31 -8.29 -9.34
N ALA A 53 -10.79 -7.62 -10.35
CA ALA A 53 -10.92 -6.17 -10.42
C ALA A 53 -12.38 -5.76 -10.57
N ILE A 54 -13.13 -6.51 -11.35
CA ILE A 54 -14.54 -6.22 -11.51
C ILE A 54 -15.29 -6.45 -10.20
N ARG A 55 -14.98 -7.54 -9.53
CA ARG A 55 -15.63 -7.81 -8.25
C ARG A 55 -15.34 -6.71 -7.24
N TRP A 56 -14.12 -6.23 -7.20
CA TRP A 56 -13.79 -5.15 -6.30
C TRP A 56 -14.49 -3.87 -6.71
N LYS A 57 -14.48 -3.56 -7.99
CA LYS A 57 -15.05 -2.31 -8.45
C LYS A 57 -16.56 -2.26 -8.24
N GLU A 58 -17.24 -3.32 -8.55
CA GLU A 58 -18.69 -3.30 -8.54
C GLU A 58 -19.32 -3.75 -7.24
N LEU A 59 -18.69 -4.72 -6.59
CA LEU A 59 -19.26 -5.26 -5.37
C LEU A 59 -18.50 -4.85 -4.12
N LYS A 60 -17.39 -4.14 -4.29
CA LYS A 60 -16.53 -3.78 -3.17
C LYS A 60 -16.14 -5.02 -2.39
N ASP A 61 -15.86 -6.09 -3.12
CA ASP A 61 -15.48 -7.36 -2.53
C ASP A 61 -14.08 -7.24 -1.93
N GLN A 62 -14.01 -7.23 -0.62
CA GLN A 62 -12.74 -7.04 0.06
C GLN A 62 -11.76 -8.16 -0.20
N GLU A 63 -12.28 -9.34 -0.38
CA GLU A 63 -11.39 -10.46 -0.65
C GLU A 63 -10.76 -10.32 -2.03
N ALA A 64 -11.52 -9.81 -2.99
CA ALA A 64 -10.97 -9.58 -4.32
C ALA A 64 -9.88 -8.52 -4.24
N LEU A 65 -10.11 -7.47 -3.47
CA LEU A 65 -9.09 -6.45 -3.28
C LEU A 65 -7.84 -7.05 -2.65
N HIS A 66 -8.05 -7.87 -1.64
CA HIS A 66 -6.92 -8.49 -0.96
C HIS A 66 -6.12 -9.38 -1.91
N ARG A 67 -6.81 -10.13 -2.76
CA ARG A 67 -6.11 -10.99 -3.71
C ARG A 67 -5.30 -10.19 -4.70
N ILE A 68 -5.87 -9.09 -5.20
CA ILE A 68 -5.16 -8.25 -6.15
C ILE A 68 -3.94 -7.62 -5.51
N THR A 69 -4.12 -7.05 -4.34
CA THR A 69 -2.98 -6.36 -3.70
C THR A 69 -1.92 -7.34 -3.27
N SER A 70 -2.31 -8.48 -2.76
CA SER A 70 -1.33 -9.48 -2.33
C SER A 70 -0.49 -9.96 -3.51
N ALA A 71 -1.12 -10.15 -4.64
CA ALA A 71 -0.41 -10.64 -5.80
C ALA A 71 0.59 -9.61 -6.34
N HIS A 72 0.41 -8.35 -5.97
CA HIS A 72 1.27 -7.29 -6.49
C HIS A 72 2.19 -6.69 -5.45
N MET A 73 2.23 -7.27 -4.25
CA MET A 73 3.14 -6.76 -3.24
C MET A 73 4.60 -6.95 -3.63
N ARG A 74 4.90 -8.00 -4.42
CA ARG A 74 6.27 -8.15 -4.85
C ARG A 74 6.72 -6.99 -5.73
N LEU A 75 5.77 -6.41 -6.45
CA LEU A 75 6.08 -5.24 -7.25
C LEU A 75 6.45 -4.07 -6.36
N VAL A 76 5.71 -3.90 -5.27
CA VAL A 76 5.99 -2.85 -4.30
C VAL A 76 7.39 -3.05 -3.72
N ILE A 77 7.69 -4.25 -3.30
CA ILE A 77 8.97 -4.54 -2.67
C ILE A 77 10.12 -4.32 -3.65
N SER A 78 9.93 -4.77 -4.87
CA SER A 78 10.94 -4.61 -5.89
C SER A 78 11.21 -3.14 -6.15
N MET A 79 10.16 -2.35 -6.21
CA MET A 79 10.31 -0.94 -6.48
C MET A 79 10.93 -0.21 -5.29
N ALA A 80 10.59 -0.62 -4.09
CA ALA A 80 11.21 -0.04 -2.91
C ALA A 80 12.72 -0.25 -2.93
N GLY A 81 13.13 -1.40 -3.45
CA GLY A 81 14.56 -1.67 -3.56
C GLY A 81 15.29 -0.70 -4.46
N ARG A 82 14.59 -0.21 -5.47
CA ARG A 82 15.21 0.74 -6.39
C ARG A 82 15.46 2.09 -5.73
N PHE A 83 14.73 2.39 -4.68
CA PHE A 83 14.89 3.66 -3.99
C PHE A 83 15.77 3.54 -2.76
N ARG A 84 16.47 2.42 -2.64
CA ARG A 84 17.32 2.19 -1.48
C ARG A 84 18.40 3.24 -1.34
N LYS A 85 18.83 3.81 -2.45
CA LYS A 85 19.92 4.79 -2.42
C LYS A 85 19.57 6.03 -1.64
N PHE A 86 18.30 6.27 -1.40
CA PHE A 86 17.90 7.45 -0.64
C PHE A 86 18.01 7.24 0.86
N LYS A 87 18.37 6.03 1.26
CA LYS A 87 18.65 5.72 2.66
C LYS A 87 17.49 5.96 3.60
N LEU A 88 16.29 5.78 3.09
CA LEU A 88 15.11 5.85 3.92
C LEU A 88 14.76 4.44 4.38
N PRO A 89 14.01 4.33 5.49
CA PRO A 89 13.67 3.00 5.98
C PRO A 89 12.90 2.22 4.94
N MET A 90 13.34 0.99 4.71
CA MET A 90 12.71 0.16 3.70
C MET A 90 11.25 -0.12 4.04
N ASN A 91 10.95 -0.34 5.32
CA ASN A 91 9.58 -0.59 5.71
C ASN A 91 8.67 0.58 5.38
N ASP A 92 9.18 1.78 5.57
CA ASP A 92 8.38 2.96 5.26
C ASP A 92 8.13 3.07 3.76
N LEU A 93 9.15 2.78 2.97
CA LEU A 93 8.99 2.82 1.53
C LEU A 93 7.97 1.78 1.07
N ILE A 94 8.01 0.60 1.66
CA ILE A 94 7.08 -0.43 1.29
C ILE A 94 5.66 -0.04 1.66
N GLN A 95 5.49 0.57 2.84
CA GLN A 95 4.17 1.00 3.25
C GLN A 95 3.63 2.10 2.35
N GLU A 96 4.48 3.04 1.97
CA GLU A 96 4.05 4.08 1.05
C GLU A 96 3.70 3.50 -0.30
N GLY A 97 4.47 2.52 -0.74
CA GLY A 97 4.16 1.86 -1.99
C GLY A 97 2.85 1.11 -1.92
N TYR A 98 2.57 0.52 -0.77
CA TYR A 98 1.31 -0.18 -0.60
C TYR A 98 0.14 0.79 -0.68
N VAL A 99 0.29 1.97 -0.13
CA VAL A 99 -0.75 2.99 -0.25
C VAL A 99 -0.98 3.31 -1.73
N GLY A 100 0.12 3.43 -2.49
CA GLY A 100 -0.02 3.65 -3.92
C GLY A 100 -0.72 2.50 -4.61
N LEU A 101 -0.43 1.29 -4.18
CA LEU A 101 -1.07 0.12 -4.75
C LEU A 101 -2.58 0.15 -4.49
N LEU A 102 -2.97 0.55 -3.29
CA LEU A 102 -4.39 0.67 -2.97
C LEU A 102 -5.06 1.76 -3.79
N GLU A 103 -4.36 2.86 -4.01
CA GLU A 103 -4.91 3.91 -4.87
C GLU A 103 -5.13 3.38 -6.28
N ALA A 104 -4.18 2.60 -6.76
CA ALA A 104 -4.31 2.03 -8.07
C ALA A 104 -5.53 1.12 -8.14
N ALA A 105 -5.73 0.30 -7.12
CA ALA A 105 -6.87 -0.61 -7.09
C ALA A 105 -8.18 0.15 -7.07
N ALA A 106 -8.21 1.28 -6.36
CA ALA A 106 -9.42 2.05 -6.28
C ALA A 106 -9.79 2.71 -7.60
N ARG A 107 -8.80 2.98 -8.43
CA ARG A 107 -9.03 3.73 -9.66
C ARG A 107 -8.91 2.91 -10.92
N PHE A 108 -8.51 1.66 -10.79
CA PHE A 108 -8.28 0.84 -11.97
C PHE A 108 -9.58 0.55 -12.70
N ASP A 109 -9.51 0.67 -14.01
CA ASP A 109 -10.65 0.37 -14.87
C ASP A 109 -10.39 -0.99 -15.52
N PRO A 110 -11.08 -2.04 -15.08
CA PRO A 110 -10.83 -3.37 -15.63
C PRO A 110 -11.24 -3.53 -17.09
N GLU A 111 -11.97 -2.56 -17.60
CA GLU A 111 -12.34 -2.62 -19.01
C GLU A 111 -11.20 -2.22 -19.93
N ARG A 112 -10.19 -1.58 -19.39
CA ARG A 112 -9.06 -1.20 -20.19
C ARG A 112 -8.19 -2.39 -20.49
N GLU A 113 -7.39 -2.27 -21.52
CA GLU A 113 -6.54 -3.37 -21.92
C GLU A 113 -5.24 -3.43 -21.18
N VAL A 114 -5.00 -2.45 -20.35
CA VAL A 114 -3.77 -2.39 -19.57
C VAL A 114 -3.85 -3.35 -18.40
N ARG A 115 -2.77 -4.08 -18.16
CA ARG A 115 -2.71 -4.95 -17.00
C ARG A 115 -2.63 -4.12 -15.73
N PHE A 116 -3.17 -4.66 -14.65
CA PHE A 116 -3.16 -3.95 -13.39
C PHE A 116 -1.74 -3.63 -12.93
N SER A 117 -0.81 -4.53 -13.14
CA SER A 117 0.56 -4.28 -12.70
C SER A 117 1.16 -3.06 -13.37
N THR A 118 0.87 -2.85 -14.63
CA THR A 118 1.38 -1.70 -15.34
C THR A 118 0.79 -0.41 -14.76
N TYR A 119 -0.51 -0.43 -14.55
CA TYR A 119 -1.20 0.73 -13.98
C TYR A 119 -0.72 1.00 -12.56
N ALA A 120 -0.59 -0.06 -11.78
CA ALA A 120 -0.20 0.09 -10.39
C ALA A 120 1.23 0.61 -10.24
N SER A 121 2.09 0.26 -11.18
CA SER A 121 3.47 0.73 -11.12
C SER A 121 3.55 2.24 -11.04
N TRP A 122 2.67 2.90 -11.76
CA TRP A 122 2.62 4.34 -11.75
C TRP A 122 2.31 4.88 -10.37
N TRP A 123 1.27 4.31 -9.75
CA TRP A 123 0.84 4.78 -8.45
C TRP A 123 1.84 4.44 -7.37
N ILE A 124 2.45 3.26 -7.45
CA ILE A 124 3.42 2.85 -6.46
C ILE A 124 4.63 3.78 -6.53
N ARG A 125 5.11 4.03 -7.73
CA ARG A 125 6.27 4.88 -7.88
C ARG A 125 5.97 6.30 -7.42
N ALA A 126 4.80 6.81 -7.79
CA ALA A 126 4.43 8.15 -7.41
C ALA A 126 4.36 8.30 -5.90
N SER A 127 3.78 7.32 -5.23
CA SER A 127 3.68 7.36 -3.78
C SER A 127 5.05 7.33 -3.12
N MET A 128 5.93 6.49 -3.63
CA MET A 128 7.26 6.39 -3.05
C MET A 128 8.05 7.66 -3.31
N GLN A 129 7.95 8.21 -4.50
CA GLN A 129 8.66 9.45 -4.80
C GLN A 129 8.16 10.59 -3.97
N ASP A 130 6.86 10.64 -3.74
CA ASP A 130 6.29 11.68 -2.91
C ASP A 130 6.82 11.54 -1.47
N TYR A 131 6.90 10.33 -0.99
CA TYR A 131 7.42 10.08 0.34
C TYR A 131 8.88 10.51 0.43
N ILE A 132 9.67 10.17 -0.58
CA ILE A 132 11.07 10.54 -0.59
C ILE A 132 11.23 12.05 -0.59
N LEU A 133 10.45 12.73 -1.39
CA LEU A 133 10.55 14.18 -1.46
C LEU A 133 10.15 14.83 -0.16
N ARG A 134 9.11 14.32 0.48
CA ARG A 134 8.69 14.88 1.75
C ARG A 134 9.76 14.72 2.81
N ASN A 135 10.40 13.56 2.84
CA ASN A 135 11.43 13.33 3.83
C ASN A 135 12.67 14.11 3.54
N TRP A 136 13.00 14.25 2.29
CA TRP A 136 14.13 15.07 1.92
C TRP A 136 13.89 16.51 2.33
N SER A 137 12.67 16.98 2.09
CA SER A 137 12.34 18.35 2.44
C SER A 137 12.48 18.56 3.94
N ILE A 138 12.07 17.59 4.72
CA ILE A 138 12.16 17.72 6.17
C ILE A 138 13.61 17.75 6.61
N VAL A 139 14.40 16.81 6.12
CA VAL A 139 15.81 16.74 6.48
C VAL A 139 16.56 17.97 6.02
N ARG A 140 16.31 18.37 4.81
CA ARG A 140 16.97 19.55 4.27
C ARG A 140 16.01 20.70 4.20
N GLY A 141 14.82 20.47 4.64
CA GLY A 141 13.76 21.43 4.46
C GLY A 141 13.99 22.74 5.11
N GLY A 142 14.50 22.68 6.32
CA GLY A 142 14.78 23.92 7.00
C GLY A 142 15.66 24.79 6.16
N THR A 143 16.69 24.19 5.62
CA THR A 143 17.62 24.91 4.79
C THR A 143 16.95 25.39 3.53
N SER A 144 16.25 24.52 2.90
CA SER A 144 15.57 24.89 1.67
C SER A 144 14.57 25.98 1.89
N SER A 145 13.82 25.86 2.92
CA SER A 145 12.83 26.87 3.23
C SER A 145 13.48 28.19 3.48
N ALA A 146 14.55 28.16 4.21
CA ALA A 146 15.26 29.37 4.48
C ALA A 146 15.76 30.01 3.20
N GLN A 147 16.22 29.20 2.31
CA GLN A 147 16.69 29.71 1.06
C GLN A 147 15.59 30.38 0.28
N LYS A 148 14.46 29.76 0.30
CA LYS A 148 13.35 30.33 -0.44
C LYS A 148 12.90 31.62 0.17
N ALA A 149 12.97 31.69 1.44
CA ALA A 149 12.60 32.91 2.08
C ALA A 149 13.57 33.99 1.76
#